data_835e53da59422690d2dd185baef6ea1f
#
_entry.id   835e53da59422690d2dd185baef6ea1f
#
_cell.length_a   1.000
_cell.length_b   1.000
_cell.length_c   1.000
_cell.angle_alpha   90.00
_cell.angle_beta   90.00
_cell.angle_gamma   90.00
#
_symmetry.space_group_name_H-M   'P 1'
#
loop_
_entity.id
_entity.type
_entity.pdbx_description
1 polymer ?
#
loop_
_entity_poly.entity_id
_entity_poly.type
_entity_poly.pdbx_seq_one_letter_code
_entity_poly.pdbx_strand_id
1 'polypeptide(L)'
;LTPASLAKNYENELMKISTLGLNMKKSWSLLKIKGMGKSKKLIDKLREYGINSKFIKKDNLVWIPLYNDDIDDDDIEIIQKNISYNSITKNDKQKIEETILHIIKNRYTFISYNGLTQKMITEMGKKIFDNSFVIIDEIHNFISRTVNGSKLGRAVYNNLMKAENCKMVLLSGTPIINNPYEIATLINLIRGPMKIYNLKLLPSSSDGVTIEIIKEKIKGSEYEKYIDYIFYKNSIISIALLPEGYVREKKKVEIEKKEWKITESKLINNIKDKLTEIDNIKSSTKITEEFFYALPNELEEFNKLFIDESDEENHK
;
A
#
# COMPACT_ATOMS: atom_id res chain seq x y z
N LEU A 1 -2.43 -10.78 -3.46
CA LEU A 1 -3.63 -11.20 -4.19
C LEU A 1 -3.23 -11.71 -5.58
N THR A 2 -3.63 -12.90 -5.96
CA THR A 2 -3.20 -13.55 -7.22
C THR A 2 -4.23 -14.57 -7.69
N PRO A 3 -4.25 -14.93 -8.99
CA PRO A 3 -4.97 -16.11 -9.45
C PRO A 3 -4.49 -17.38 -8.72
N ALA A 4 -5.40 -18.31 -8.44
CA ALA A 4 -5.08 -19.52 -7.67
C ALA A 4 -3.96 -20.36 -8.32
N SER A 5 -3.93 -20.40 -9.65
CA SER A 5 -2.90 -21.10 -10.43
C SER A 5 -1.49 -20.55 -10.26
N LEU A 6 -1.34 -19.29 -9.90
CA LEU A 6 -0.04 -18.61 -9.78
C LEU A 6 0.52 -18.61 -8.35
N ALA A 7 -0.32 -18.81 -7.32
CA ALA A 7 0.12 -18.78 -5.92
C ALA A 7 1.30 -19.73 -5.65
N LYS A 8 1.25 -20.95 -6.19
CA LYS A 8 2.32 -21.94 -6.05
C LYS A 8 3.61 -21.52 -6.76
N ASN A 9 3.50 -20.85 -7.89
CA ASN A 9 4.65 -20.33 -8.61
C ASN A 9 5.37 -19.24 -7.80
N TYR A 10 4.62 -18.34 -7.15
CA TYR A 10 5.18 -17.32 -6.26
C TYR A 10 5.93 -17.96 -5.09
N GLU A 11 5.35 -18.98 -4.41
CA GLU A 11 6.05 -19.71 -3.36
C GLU A 11 7.36 -20.30 -3.86
N ASN A 12 7.34 -20.95 -5.03
CA ASN A 12 8.53 -21.58 -5.62
C ASN A 12 9.61 -20.55 -5.98
N GLU A 13 9.22 -19.41 -6.55
CA GLU A 13 10.17 -18.35 -6.87
C GLU A 13 10.75 -17.70 -5.60
N LEU A 14 9.95 -17.47 -4.58
CA LEU A 14 10.43 -16.96 -3.29
C LEU A 14 11.44 -17.90 -2.65
N MET A 15 11.25 -19.21 -2.76
CA MET A 15 12.26 -20.19 -2.29
C MET A 15 13.59 -20.09 -3.03
N LYS A 16 13.56 -19.72 -4.33
CA LYS A 16 14.78 -19.64 -5.17
C LYS A 16 15.52 -18.34 -5.04
N ILE A 17 14.80 -17.20 -4.97
CA ILE A 17 15.36 -15.85 -5.16
C ILE A 17 15.16 -14.91 -3.97
N SER A 18 14.52 -15.37 -2.90
CA SER A 18 14.24 -14.53 -1.75
C SER A 18 15.51 -13.84 -1.24
N THR A 19 15.48 -12.51 -1.20
CA THR A 19 16.51 -11.66 -0.58
C THR A 19 16.46 -11.71 0.95
N LEU A 20 15.47 -12.40 1.52
CA LEU A 20 15.22 -12.51 2.97
C LEU A 20 16.27 -13.36 3.72
N GLY A 21 17.41 -13.59 3.11
CA GLY A 21 18.48 -14.34 3.72
C GLY A 21 18.35 -15.87 3.56
N LEU A 22 17.21 -16.36 3.15
CA LEU A 22 16.82 -17.76 3.16
C LEU A 22 16.42 -18.21 1.75
N ASN A 23 17.35 -18.70 0.98
CA ASN A 23 17.04 -19.31 -0.31
C ASN A 23 17.91 -20.53 -0.58
N MET A 24 17.48 -21.36 -1.55
CA MET A 24 18.18 -22.57 -1.95
C MET A 24 19.54 -22.34 -2.59
N LYS A 25 19.85 -21.11 -3.02
CA LYS A 25 21.16 -20.77 -3.64
C LYS A 25 22.22 -20.40 -2.62
N LYS A 26 21.84 -20.20 -1.35
CA LYS A 26 22.79 -19.84 -0.29
C LYS A 26 23.50 -21.05 0.30
N SER A 27 24.62 -20.79 0.95
CA SER A 27 25.30 -21.77 1.78
C SER A 27 24.56 -21.94 3.10
N TRP A 28 24.53 -23.15 3.60
CA TRP A 28 23.84 -23.55 4.83
C TRP A 28 24.83 -24.14 5.82
N SER A 29 24.60 -23.90 7.09
CA SER A 29 25.40 -24.49 8.18
C SER A 29 24.53 -25.35 9.06
N LEU A 30 25.02 -26.51 9.44
CA LEU A 30 24.36 -27.41 10.38
C LEU A 30 24.95 -27.17 11.78
N LEU A 31 24.10 -26.71 12.66
CA LEU A 31 24.45 -26.43 14.05
C LEU A 31 23.81 -27.46 14.99
N LYS A 32 24.48 -27.81 16.06
CA LYS A 32 23.93 -28.53 17.21
C LYS A 32 23.79 -27.56 18.38
N ILE A 33 22.60 -27.46 18.92
CA ILE A 33 22.31 -26.59 20.06
C ILE A 33 22.67 -27.34 21.33
N LYS A 34 23.60 -26.78 22.12
CA LYS A 34 23.98 -27.28 23.45
C LYS A 34 23.00 -26.71 24.47
N GLY A 35 22.37 -27.57 25.28
CA GLY A 35 21.56 -27.12 26.42
C GLY A 35 20.25 -26.43 26.05
N MET A 36 19.36 -27.11 25.31
CA MET A 36 18.00 -26.63 25.03
C MET A 36 17.29 -26.16 26.31
N GLY A 37 17.12 -24.85 26.45
CA GLY A 37 16.35 -24.19 27.50
C GLY A 37 17.02 -22.99 28.17
N LYS A 38 18.28 -22.69 27.90
CA LYS A 38 18.99 -21.61 28.62
C LYS A 38 19.41 -20.40 27.78
N SER A 39 19.56 -20.51 26.47
CA SER A 39 20.01 -19.38 25.66
C SER A 39 18.85 -18.62 25.02
N LYS A 40 18.37 -17.59 25.71
CA LYS A 40 17.39 -16.65 25.15
C LYS A 40 17.95 -15.95 23.89
N LYS A 41 19.23 -15.60 23.90
CA LYS A 41 19.91 -14.97 22.75
C LYS A 41 19.87 -15.83 21.49
N LEU A 42 20.18 -17.12 21.61
CA LEU A 42 20.14 -18.04 20.47
C LEU A 42 18.71 -18.20 19.92
N ILE A 43 17.72 -18.35 20.80
CA ILE A 43 16.32 -18.46 20.40
C ILE A 43 15.85 -17.20 19.69
N ASP A 44 16.22 -16.03 20.18
CA ASP A 44 15.86 -14.76 19.56
C ASP A 44 16.55 -14.62 18.20
N LYS A 45 17.82 -15.00 18.07
CA LYS A 45 18.53 -15.00 16.79
C LYS A 45 17.95 -16.02 15.77
N LEU A 46 17.58 -17.20 16.21
CA LEU A 46 16.84 -18.14 15.35
C LEU A 46 15.50 -17.58 14.89
N ARG A 47 14.81 -16.83 15.75
CA ARG A 47 13.56 -16.13 15.39
C ARG A 47 13.80 -15.01 14.39
N GLU A 48 14.91 -14.27 14.46
CA GLU A 48 15.28 -13.26 13.45
C GLU A 48 15.45 -13.90 12.08
N TYR A 49 16.01 -15.11 12.02
CA TYR A 49 16.01 -15.92 10.80
C TYR A 49 14.64 -16.54 10.46
N GLY A 50 13.63 -16.35 11.32
CA GLY A 50 12.29 -16.94 11.15
C GLY A 50 12.23 -18.43 11.47
N ILE A 51 13.26 -18.98 12.14
CA ILE A 51 13.33 -20.41 12.51
C ILE A 51 12.66 -20.62 13.85
N ASN A 52 11.55 -21.35 13.84
CA ASN A 52 10.83 -21.71 15.05
C ASN A 52 11.46 -22.96 15.69
N SER A 53 11.30 -23.13 17.00
CA SER A 53 11.78 -24.28 17.77
C SER A 53 11.31 -25.64 17.22
N LYS A 54 10.16 -25.69 16.53
CA LYS A 54 9.66 -26.92 15.88
C LYS A 54 10.56 -27.44 14.74
N PHE A 55 11.44 -26.61 14.17
CA PHE A 55 12.41 -27.03 13.15
C PHE A 55 13.73 -27.48 13.74
N ILE A 56 13.91 -27.40 15.06
CA ILE A 56 15.02 -28.00 15.77
C ILE A 56 14.72 -29.50 15.87
N LYS A 57 15.61 -30.32 15.33
CA LYS A 57 15.49 -31.79 15.35
C LYS A 57 15.55 -32.31 16.79
N LYS A 58 15.06 -33.53 16.99
CA LYS A 58 15.18 -34.24 18.28
C LYS A 58 16.63 -34.33 18.80
N ASP A 59 17.62 -34.32 17.90
CA ASP A 59 19.04 -34.32 18.20
C ASP A 59 19.62 -32.90 18.43
N ASN A 60 18.78 -31.90 18.61
CA ASN A 60 19.15 -30.50 18.74
C ASN A 60 19.88 -29.92 17.51
N LEU A 61 19.71 -30.53 16.35
CA LEU A 61 20.30 -30.08 15.09
C LEU A 61 19.38 -29.11 14.36
N VAL A 62 19.94 -28.03 13.81
CA VAL A 62 19.21 -27.05 13.01
C VAL A 62 20.06 -26.59 11.84
N TRP A 63 19.43 -26.50 10.66
CA TRP A 63 20.03 -25.87 9.50
C TRP A 63 19.74 -24.37 9.51
N ILE A 64 20.79 -23.56 9.38
CA ILE A 64 20.66 -22.11 9.24
C ILE A 64 21.39 -21.63 7.98
N PRO A 65 20.89 -20.57 7.29
CA PRO A 65 21.61 -19.96 6.19
C PRO A 65 22.74 -19.10 6.75
N LEU A 66 23.93 -19.19 6.17
CA LEU A 66 25.07 -18.34 6.51
C LEU A 66 25.27 -18.11 8.01
N TYR A 67 26.19 -18.86 8.57
CA TYR A 67 26.68 -18.58 9.91
C TYR A 67 27.61 -17.35 9.87
N ASN A 68 27.16 -16.25 10.45
CA ASN A 68 28.03 -15.13 10.83
C ASN A 68 28.53 -15.39 12.26
N ASP A 69 29.78 -15.07 12.55
CA ASP A 69 30.46 -15.30 13.83
C ASP A 69 29.85 -14.57 15.05
N ASP A 70 28.68 -13.95 14.89
CA ASP A 70 27.95 -13.20 15.94
C ASP A 70 27.09 -14.08 16.88
N ILE A 71 27.10 -15.41 16.75
CA ILE A 71 26.43 -16.32 17.68
C ILE A 71 27.49 -16.77 18.70
N ASP A 72 27.20 -16.56 19.98
CA ASP A 72 28.06 -16.96 21.08
C ASP A 72 28.34 -18.48 21.01
N ASP A 73 29.59 -18.89 20.88
CA ASP A 73 29.99 -20.26 20.59
C ASP A 73 29.71 -21.24 21.74
N ASP A 74 29.45 -20.72 22.96
CA ASP A 74 29.21 -21.57 24.14
C ASP A 74 27.91 -22.39 24.04
N ASP A 75 26.91 -21.89 23.30
CA ASP A 75 25.59 -22.50 23.19
C ASP A 75 25.43 -23.40 21.96
N ILE A 76 26.41 -23.43 21.06
CA ILE A 76 26.32 -24.17 19.80
C ILE A 76 27.58 -25.01 19.54
N GLU A 77 27.42 -26.03 18.74
CA GLU A 77 28.47 -26.82 18.11
C GLU A 77 28.25 -26.81 16.60
N ILE A 78 29.24 -26.34 15.84
CA ILE A 78 29.17 -26.31 14.39
C ILE A 78 29.51 -27.72 13.86
N ILE A 79 28.49 -28.39 13.32
CA ILE A 79 28.67 -29.71 12.71
C ILE A 79 29.15 -29.60 11.28
N GLN A 80 28.58 -28.65 10.54
CA GLN A 80 28.98 -28.35 9.15
C GLN A 80 28.85 -26.87 8.91
N LYS A 81 29.87 -26.23 8.29
CA LYS A 81 29.91 -24.80 8.01
C LYS A 81 29.85 -24.52 6.52
N ASN A 82 28.97 -23.61 6.11
CA ASN A 82 28.90 -23.04 4.76
C ASN A 82 28.82 -24.07 3.63
N ILE A 83 27.99 -25.08 3.78
CA ILE A 83 27.77 -26.12 2.78
C ILE A 83 26.86 -25.58 1.69
N SER A 84 27.27 -25.75 0.42
CA SER A 84 26.39 -25.44 -0.71
C SER A 84 25.14 -26.31 -0.66
N TYR A 85 23.96 -25.70 -0.89
CA TYR A 85 22.68 -26.42 -0.92
C TYR A 85 22.75 -27.68 -1.81
N ASN A 86 23.45 -27.60 -2.95
CA ASN A 86 23.56 -28.74 -3.87
C ASN A 86 24.29 -29.96 -3.25
N SER A 87 25.20 -29.72 -2.31
CA SER A 87 26.00 -30.79 -1.65
C SER A 87 25.32 -31.39 -0.41
N ILE A 88 24.17 -30.86 -0.01
CA ILE A 88 23.39 -31.36 1.14
C ILE A 88 22.62 -32.61 0.76
N THR A 89 22.43 -33.55 1.73
CA THR A 89 21.69 -34.79 1.52
C THR A 89 20.23 -34.52 1.14
N LYS A 90 19.60 -35.44 0.41
CA LYS A 90 18.19 -35.30 0.00
C LYS A 90 17.25 -35.08 1.18
N ASN A 91 17.48 -35.78 2.28
CA ASN A 91 16.65 -35.71 3.49
C ASN A 91 16.80 -34.32 4.18
N ASP A 92 18.02 -33.80 4.24
CA ASP A 92 18.26 -32.47 4.82
C ASP A 92 17.80 -31.32 3.91
N LYS A 93 17.88 -31.49 2.59
CA LYS A 93 17.26 -30.57 1.63
C LYS A 93 15.77 -30.40 1.89
N GLN A 94 15.06 -31.53 2.06
CA GLN A 94 13.63 -31.47 2.37
C GLN A 94 13.33 -30.66 3.64
N LYS A 95 14.14 -30.82 4.69
CA LYS A 95 13.97 -30.03 5.94
C LYS A 95 14.25 -28.57 5.77
N ILE A 96 15.25 -28.23 4.97
CA ILE A 96 15.56 -26.83 4.60
C ILE A 96 14.38 -26.23 3.81
N GLU A 97 13.85 -26.95 2.84
CA GLU A 97 12.67 -26.52 2.06
C GLU A 97 11.44 -26.31 2.94
N GLU A 98 11.15 -27.20 3.86
CA GLU A 98 10.06 -27.08 4.84
C GLU A 98 10.26 -25.86 5.73
N THR A 99 11.48 -25.58 6.16
CA THR A 99 11.83 -24.40 6.96
C THR A 99 11.60 -23.12 6.16
N ILE A 100 12.09 -23.06 4.92
CA ILE A 100 11.90 -21.89 4.03
C ILE A 100 10.42 -21.66 3.76
N LEU A 101 9.67 -22.71 3.43
CA LEU A 101 8.21 -22.61 3.20
C LEU A 101 7.47 -22.09 4.42
N HIS A 102 7.86 -22.55 5.61
CA HIS A 102 7.25 -22.02 6.84
C HIS A 102 7.50 -20.53 7.03
N ILE A 103 8.73 -20.09 6.78
CA ILE A 103 9.09 -18.68 6.87
C ILE A 103 8.33 -17.84 5.85
N ILE A 104 8.23 -18.34 4.61
CA ILE A 104 7.43 -17.68 3.57
C ILE A 104 5.97 -17.55 4.03
N LYS A 105 5.35 -18.63 4.53
CA LYS A 105 3.95 -18.61 5.01
C LYS A 105 3.72 -17.72 6.23
N ASN A 106 4.72 -17.48 7.04
CA ASN A 106 4.61 -16.55 8.17
C ASN A 106 4.78 -15.07 7.77
N ARG A 107 5.49 -14.82 6.67
CA ARG A 107 5.77 -13.44 6.18
C ARG A 107 4.82 -13.00 5.08
N TYR A 108 4.30 -13.94 4.30
CA TYR A 108 3.45 -13.67 3.14
C TYR A 108 2.09 -14.34 3.32
N THR A 109 1.06 -13.56 3.15
CA THR A 109 -0.31 -14.08 3.07
C THR A 109 -0.72 -14.12 1.61
N PHE A 110 -0.91 -15.33 1.07
CA PHE A 110 -1.38 -15.53 -0.30
C PHE A 110 -2.90 -15.61 -0.30
N ILE A 111 -3.54 -14.70 -1.02
CA ILE A 111 -4.98 -14.63 -1.17
C ILE A 111 -5.33 -14.85 -2.63
N SER A 112 -6.05 -15.93 -2.92
CA SER A 112 -6.55 -16.20 -4.26
C SER A 112 -7.88 -15.50 -4.50
N TYR A 113 -8.07 -14.90 -5.69
CA TYR A 113 -9.34 -14.31 -6.07
C TYR A 113 -10.52 -15.30 -6.01
N ASN A 114 -10.28 -16.56 -6.38
CA ASN A 114 -11.30 -17.61 -6.36
C ASN A 114 -11.50 -18.23 -4.98
N GLY A 115 -10.50 -18.10 -4.11
CA GLY A 115 -10.54 -18.62 -2.73
C GLY A 115 -11.08 -17.61 -1.70
N LEU A 116 -11.40 -16.39 -2.11
CA LEU A 116 -12.00 -15.42 -1.21
C LEU A 116 -13.38 -15.90 -0.77
N THR A 117 -13.57 -16.01 0.53
CA THR A 117 -14.87 -16.33 1.15
C THR A 117 -15.28 -15.25 2.13
N GLN A 118 -16.59 -15.14 2.40
CA GLN A 118 -17.08 -14.19 3.41
C GLN A 118 -16.48 -14.49 4.78
N LYS A 119 -16.29 -15.76 5.11
CA LYS A 119 -15.66 -16.18 6.35
C LYS A 119 -14.23 -15.63 6.47
N MET A 120 -13.41 -15.76 5.41
CA MET A 120 -12.07 -15.21 5.38
C MET A 120 -12.06 -13.70 5.60
N ILE A 121 -12.93 -12.95 4.92
CA ILE A 121 -13.01 -11.49 5.08
C ILE A 121 -13.40 -11.12 6.50
N THR A 122 -14.32 -11.89 7.12
CA THR A 122 -14.74 -11.66 8.51
C THR A 122 -13.64 -12.02 9.51
N GLU A 123 -12.95 -13.14 9.32
CA GLU A 123 -11.85 -13.60 10.18
C GLU A 123 -10.61 -12.69 10.07
N MET A 124 -10.31 -12.22 8.88
CA MET A 124 -9.21 -11.29 8.63
C MET A 124 -9.46 -9.88 9.21
N GLY A 125 -10.73 -9.54 9.43
CA GLY A 125 -11.13 -8.25 9.97
C GLY A 125 -11.05 -7.08 8.98
N LYS A 126 -11.48 -5.91 9.45
CA LYS A 126 -11.55 -4.69 8.61
C LYS A 126 -10.16 -4.07 8.31
N LYS A 127 -9.13 -4.45 9.04
CA LYS A 127 -7.78 -3.85 8.98
C LYS A 127 -6.71 -4.80 8.45
N ILE A 128 -7.11 -5.82 7.67
CA ILE A 128 -6.20 -6.84 7.14
C ILE A 128 -5.02 -6.27 6.33
N PHE A 129 -5.24 -5.14 5.66
CA PHE A 129 -4.24 -4.52 4.79
C PHE A 129 -3.47 -3.39 5.49
N ASP A 130 -3.80 -3.05 6.74
CA ASP A 130 -3.06 -2.05 7.49
C ASP A 130 -1.61 -2.48 7.72
N ASN A 131 -0.69 -1.52 7.65
CA ASN A 131 0.76 -1.74 7.82
C ASN A 131 1.31 -2.84 6.90
N SER A 132 0.77 -2.97 5.69
CA SER A 132 1.09 -4.05 4.77
C SER A 132 1.62 -3.55 3.43
N PHE A 133 2.44 -4.40 2.81
CA PHE A 133 2.80 -4.28 1.40
C PHE A 133 1.96 -5.27 0.59
N VAL A 134 1.07 -4.76 -0.26
CA VAL A 134 0.10 -5.57 -1.00
C VAL A 134 0.50 -5.62 -2.47
N ILE A 135 0.74 -6.82 -2.98
CA ILE A 135 0.93 -7.07 -4.41
C ILE A 135 -0.35 -7.69 -4.96
N ILE A 136 -0.90 -7.09 -6.01
CA ILE A 136 -2.08 -7.60 -6.70
C ILE A 136 -1.67 -7.93 -8.13
N ASP A 137 -1.57 -9.22 -8.40
CA ASP A 137 -1.21 -9.73 -9.72
C ASP A 137 -2.45 -9.97 -10.56
N GLU A 138 -2.35 -9.70 -11.87
CA GLU A 138 -3.49 -9.70 -12.79
C GLU A 138 -4.66 -8.87 -12.26
N ILE A 139 -4.35 -7.61 -11.88
CA ILE A 139 -5.31 -6.69 -11.23
C ILE A 139 -6.63 -6.57 -11.98
N HIS A 140 -6.62 -6.69 -13.32
CA HIS A 140 -7.81 -6.65 -14.15
C HIS A 140 -8.88 -7.67 -13.72
N ASN A 141 -8.48 -8.85 -13.27
CA ASN A 141 -9.41 -9.87 -12.76
C ASN A 141 -10.12 -9.40 -11.48
N PHE A 142 -9.38 -8.71 -10.61
CA PHE A 142 -9.94 -8.18 -9.37
C PHE A 142 -10.87 -7.00 -9.64
N ILE A 143 -10.46 -6.07 -10.50
CA ILE A 143 -11.26 -4.89 -10.88
C ILE A 143 -12.54 -5.32 -11.57
N SER A 144 -12.45 -6.20 -12.58
CA SER A 144 -13.61 -6.71 -13.30
C SER A 144 -14.62 -7.38 -12.36
N ARG A 145 -14.17 -8.19 -11.41
CA ARG A 145 -15.05 -8.79 -10.38
C ARG A 145 -15.73 -7.73 -9.50
N THR A 146 -15.00 -6.70 -9.13
CA THR A 146 -15.49 -5.62 -8.27
C THR A 146 -16.59 -4.84 -9.00
N VAL A 147 -16.35 -4.49 -10.25
CA VAL A 147 -17.30 -3.77 -11.14
C VAL A 147 -18.54 -4.62 -11.44
N ASN A 148 -18.35 -5.91 -11.73
CA ASN A 148 -19.45 -6.83 -12.07
C ASN A 148 -20.27 -7.33 -10.86
N GLY A 149 -20.21 -6.63 -9.74
CA GLY A 149 -21.13 -6.81 -8.61
C GLY A 149 -20.75 -7.90 -7.60
N SER A 150 -19.52 -8.42 -7.63
CA SER A 150 -19.05 -9.34 -6.59
C SER A 150 -19.05 -8.67 -5.22
N LYS A 151 -19.90 -9.12 -4.31
CA LYS A 151 -19.94 -8.60 -2.92
C LYS A 151 -18.59 -8.76 -2.23
N LEU A 152 -17.90 -9.88 -2.46
CA LEU A 152 -16.56 -10.13 -1.90
C LEU A 152 -15.50 -9.25 -2.54
N GLY A 153 -15.55 -9.06 -3.86
CA GLY A 153 -14.65 -8.14 -4.57
C GLY A 153 -14.78 -6.71 -4.02
N ARG A 154 -16.00 -6.21 -3.88
CA ARG A 154 -16.27 -4.89 -3.30
C ARG A 154 -15.82 -4.77 -1.85
N ALA A 155 -16.01 -5.81 -1.03
CA ALA A 155 -15.55 -5.79 0.37
C ALA A 155 -14.02 -5.69 0.47
N VAL A 156 -13.27 -6.44 -0.34
CA VAL A 156 -11.81 -6.36 -0.41
C VAL A 156 -11.36 -5.00 -0.94
N TYR A 157 -11.99 -4.51 -2.01
CA TYR A 157 -11.72 -3.17 -2.55
C TYR A 157 -11.88 -2.08 -1.50
N ASN A 158 -13.00 -2.10 -0.77
CA ASN A 158 -13.27 -1.12 0.29
C ASN A 158 -12.28 -1.22 1.46
N ASN A 159 -11.79 -2.42 1.78
CA ASN A 159 -10.76 -2.60 2.80
C ASN A 159 -9.41 -2.07 2.33
N LEU A 160 -9.04 -2.28 1.06
CA LEU A 160 -7.82 -1.71 0.46
C LEU A 160 -7.88 -0.18 0.44
N MET A 161 -9.02 0.40 0.05
CA MET A 161 -9.22 1.86 0.01
C MET A 161 -9.14 2.53 1.40
N LYS A 162 -9.43 1.78 2.46
CA LYS A 162 -9.40 2.27 3.85
C LYS A 162 -8.14 1.87 4.61
N ALA A 163 -7.24 1.13 3.98
CA ALA A 163 -6.04 0.62 4.63
C ALA A 163 -5.08 1.75 5.00
N GLU A 164 -4.66 1.77 6.26
CA GLU A 164 -3.70 2.72 6.79
C GLU A 164 -2.27 2.18 6.64
N ASN A 165 -1.33 3.05 6.28
CA ASN A 165 0.09 2.69 6.08
C ASN A 165 0.26 1.46 5.15
N CYS A 166 -0.51 1.41 4.06
CA CYS A 166 -0.51 0.35 3.07
C CYS A 166 0.19 0.82 1.79
N LYS A 167 1.10 0.01 1.29
CA LYS A 167 1.71 0.23 -0.03
C LYS A 167 1.21 -0.85 -0.99
N MET A 168 0.78 -0.44 -2.18
CA MET A 168 0.24 -1.35 -3.17
C MET A 168 1.08 -1.36 -4.45
N VAL A 169 1.27 -2.56 -5.02
CA VAL A 169 1.80 -2.77 -6.37
C VAL A 169 0.76 -3.55 -7.15
N LEU A 170 0.32 -2.98 -8.26
CA LEU A 170 -0.69 -3.55 -9.14
C LEU A 170 -0.01 -3.98 -10.43
N LEU A 171 -0.16 -5.24 -10.80
CA LEU A 171 0.46 -5.85 -11.97
C LEU A 171 -0.60 -6.30 -12.95
N SER A 172 -0.46 -5.93 -14.22
CA SER A 172 -1.31 -6.42 -15.31
C SER A 172 -0.68 -6.14 -16.66
N GLY A 173 -0.83 -7.06 -17.59
CA GLY A 173 -0.55 -6.84 -19.01
C GLY A 173 -1.71 -6.13 -19.73
N THR A 174 -2.95 -6.24 -19.20
CA THR A 174 -4.18 -5.71 -19.80
C THR A 174 -5.05 -5.10 -18.69
N PRO A 175 -4.82 -3.86 -18.27
CA PRO A 175 -5.43 -3.29 -17.08
C PRO A 175 -6.96 -3.10 -17.17
N ILE A 176 -7.51 -3.06 -18.38
CA ILE A 176 -8.95 -2.91 -18.67
C ILE A 176 -9.35 -3.98 -19.69
N ILE A 177 -10.41 -4.73 -19.41
CA ILE A 177 -10.83 -5.84 -20.29
C ILE A 177 -12.27 -5.68 -20.78
N ASN A 178 -13.23 -5.43 -19.87
CA ASN A 178 -14.65 -5.60 -20.18
C ASN A 178 -15.42 -4.29 -20.26
N ASN A 179 -15.12 -3.33 -19.39
CA ASN A 179 -15.92 -2.12 -19.26
C ASN A 179 -15.01 -0.90 -19.03
N PRO A 180 -15.22 0.22 -19.77
CA PRO A 180 -14.48 1.45 -19.53
C PRO A 180 -14.52 1.96 -18.08
N TYR A 181 -15.60 1.67 -17.36
CA TYR A 181 -15.72 2.00 -15.94
C TYR A 181 -14.69 1.28 -15.03
N GLU A 182 -14.10 0.19 -15.49
CA GLU A 182 -12.99 -0.48 -14.80
C GLU A 182 -11.81 0.47 -14.57
N ILE A 183 -11.62 1.46 -15.46
CA ILE A 183 -10.57 2.48 -15.31
C ILE A 183 -10.81 3.36 -14.07
N ALA A 184 -12.06 3.74 -13.81
CA ALA A 184 -12.37 4.55 -12.63
C ALA A 184 -12.04 3.79 -11.34
N THR A 185 -12.46 2.54 -11.25
CA THR A 185 -12.18 1.66 -10.11
C THR A 185 -10.68 1.45 -9.91
N LEU A 186 -9.93 1.24 -11.00
CA LEU A 186 -8.48 1.06 -10.96
C LEU A 186 -7.74 2.34 -10.53
N ILE A 187 -8.07 3.48 -11.15
CA ILE A 187 -7.45 4.77 -10.82
C ILE A 187 -7.74 5.18 -9.38
N ASN A 188 -8.98 5.01 -8.93
CA ASN A 188 -9.35 5.27 -7.56
C ASN A 188 -8.56 4.41 -6.56
N LEU A 189 -8.31 3.13 -6.89
CA LEU A 189 -7.50 2.25 -6.06
C LEU A 189 -6.03 2.71 -6.00
N ILE A 190 -5.46 3.14 -7.13
CA ILE A 190 -4.06 3.64 -7.19
C ILE A 190 -3.92 4.95 -6.42
N ARG A 191 -4.87 5.88 -6.61
CA ARG A 191 -4.81 7.21 -6.03
C ARG A 191 -5.20 7.22 -4.56
N GLY A 192 -6.11 6.33 -4.17
CA GLY A 192 -6.76 6.35 -2.88
C GLY A 192 -7.80 7.48 -2.76
N PRO A 193 -8.52 7.56 -1.64
CA PRO A 193 -9.42 8.67 -1.36
C PRO A 193 -8.62 9.96 -1.18
N MET A 194 -9.03 11.01 -1.88
CA MET A 194 -8.43 12.33 -1.76
C MET A 194 -9.16 13.13 -0.70
N LYS A 195 -8.42 13.70 0.23
CA LYS A 195 -8.96 14.65 1.20
C LYS A 195 -9.02 16.03 0.57
N ILE A 196 -10.20 16.64 0.63
CA ILE A 196 -10.44 18.01 0.18
C ILE A 196 -10.82 18.86 1.37
N TYR A 197 -10.17 20.00 1.47
CA TYR A 197 -10.44 21.02 2.46
C TYR A 197 -11.31 22.11 1.83
N ASN A 198 -12.53 22.25 2.33
CA ASN A 198 -13.47 23.25 1.86
C ASN A 198 -13.47 24.46 2.81
N LEU A 199 -13.14 25.62 2.26
CA LEU A 199 -13.22 26.92 2.92
C LEU A 199 -14.45 27.65 2.41
N LYS A 200 -15.51 27.69 3.19
CA LYS A 200 -16.74 28.41 2.83
C LYS A 200 -16.57 29.89 3.14
N LEU A 201 -16.67 30.72 2.12
CA LEU A 201 -16.65 32.18 2.26
C LEU A 201 -17.98 32.70 2.80
N LEU A 202 -17.93 33.76 3.58
CA LEU A 202 -19.16 34.48 3.98
C LEU A 202 -19.76 35.20 2.78
N PRO A 203 -21.10 35.36 2.71
CA PRO A 203 -21.77 36.02 1.59
C PRO A 203 -21.19 37.40 1.25
N SER A 204 -20.86 38.17 2.29
CA SER A 204 -20.23 39.51 2.12
C SER A 204 -18.76 39.45 1.66
N SER A 205 -18.16 38.29 1.60
CA SER A 205 -16.75 38.05 1.25
C SER A 205 -16.59 37.37 -0.10
N SER A 206 -17.68 37.04 -0.80
CA SER A 206 -17.63 36.32 -2.07
C SER A 206 -17.73 37.25 -3.29
N ASP A 207 -18.13 38.51 -3.10
CA ASP A 207 -18.27 39.47 -4.19
C ASP A 207 -16.89 39.82 -4.77
N GLY A 208 -16.73 39.60 -6.08
CA GLY A 208 -15.49 39.87 -6.80
C GLY A 208 -14.38 38.84 -6.62
N VAL A 209 -14.58 37.76 -5.83
CA VAL A 209 -13.60 36.68 -5.72
C VAL A 209 -13.74 35.77 -6.92
N THR A 210 -12.63 35.52 -7.62
CA THR A 210 -12.55 34.55 -8.73
C THR A 210 -11.45 33.52 -8.47
N ILE A 211 -11.48 32.44 -9.21
CA ILE A 211 -10.44 31.37 -9.09
C ILE A 211 -9.05 31.90 -9.50
N GLU A 212 -9.01 32.85 -10.41
CA GLU A 212 -7.77 33.52 -10.87
C GLU A 212 -7.12 34.29 -9.73
N ILE A 213 -7.91 35.10 -9.01
CA ILE A 213 -7.45 35.89 -7.84
C ILE A 213 -6.90 34.92 -6.76
N ILE A 214 -7.63 33.83 -6.48
CA ILE A 214 -7.21 32.82 -5.50
C ILE A 214 -5.88 32.18 -5.92
N LYS A 215 -5.76 31.76 -7.18
CA LYS A 215 -4.54 31.15 -7.71
C LYS A 215 -3.36 32.11 -7.69
N GLU A 216 -3.57 33.38 -8.08
CA GLU A 216 -2.51 34.39 -8.10
C GLU A 216 -2.00 34.69 -6.69
N LYS A 217 -2.88 34.68 -5.68
CA LYS A 217 -2.50 34.90 -4.28
C LYS A 217 -1.62 33.78 -3.71
N ILE A 218 -1.84 32.54 -4.14
CA ILE A 218 -1.07 31.37 -3.70
C ILE A 218 0.23 31.23 -4.50
N LYS A 219 0.23 31.67 -5.75
CA LYS A 219 1.37 31.57 -6.65
C LYS A 219 2.63 32.20 -6.07
N GLY A 220 3.75 31.48 -6.15
CA GLY A 220 5.04 31.89 -5.59
C GLY A 220 5.13 31.79 -4.08
N SER A 221 4.07 31.38 -3.38
CA SER A 221 4.14 31.08 -1.95
C SER A 221 4.86 29.73 -1.71
N GLU A 222 5.43 29.57 -0.51
CA GLU A 222 6.05 28.31 -0.10
C GLU A 222 5.05 27.13 -0.03
N TYR A 223 3.75 27.42 -0.02
CA TYR A 223 2.67 26.44 0.07
C TYR A 223 2.22 25.92 -1.30
N GLU A 224 2.46 26.65 -2.39
CA GLU A 224 2.05 26.28 -3.74
C GLU A 224 2.50 24.88 -4.13
N LYS A 225 3.73 24.52 -3.75
CA LYS A 225 4.33 23.23 -4.09
C LYS A 225 3.62 22.01 -3.50
N TYR A 226 2.81 22.19 -2.45
CA TYR A 226 2.08 21.13 -1.77
C TYR A 226 0.64 20.97 -2.27
N ILE A 227 0.13 21.94 -3.06
CA ILE A 227 -1.24 21.93 -3.55
C ILE A 227 -1.33 21.08 -4.81
N ASP A 228 -2.20 20.06 -4.78
CA ASP A 228 -2.54 19.25 -5.94
C ASP A 228 -3.58 19.97 -6.81
N TYR A 229 -4.64 20.42 -6.17
CA TYR A 229 -5.78 21.01 -6.85
C TYR A 229 -6.42 22.11 -6.03
N ILE A 230 -6.88 23.16 -6.72
CA ILE A 230 -7.65 24.25 -6.13
C ILE A 230 -8.82 24.60 -7.05
N PHE A 231 -10.00 24.72 -6.45
CA PHE A 231 -11.23 25.03 -7.16
C PHE A 231 -12.09 25.99 -6.37
N TYR A 232 -12.88 26.82 -7.07
CA TYR A 232 -13.79 27.76 -6.46
C TYR A 232 -15.16 27.69 -7.13
N LYS A 233 -16.19 27.43 -6.35
CA LYS A 233 -17.59 27.41 -6.80
C LYS A 233 -18.52 27.68 -5.63
N ASN A 234 -19.61 28.41 -5.86
CA ASN A 234 -20.65 28.69 -4.87
C ASN A 234 -20.10 29.19 -3.53
N SER A 235 -19.17 30.15 -3.58
CA SER A 235 -18.49 30.72 -2.40
C SER A 235 -17.72 29.67 -1.55
N ILE A 236 -17.32 28.55 -2.14
CA ILE A 236 -16.49 27.54 -1.50
C ILE A 236 -15.17 27.43 -2.28
N ILE A 237 -14.05 27.60 -1.55
CA ILE A 237 -12.72 27.27 -2.06
C ILE A 237 -12.41 25.84 -1.62
N SER A 238 -12.21 24.95 -2.58
CA SER A 238 -11.86 23.55 -2.35
C SER A 238 -10.39 23.31 -2.67
N ILE A 239 -9.63 22.80 -1.72
CA ILE A 239 -8.19 22.58 -1.82
C ILE A 239 -7.88 21.11 -1.54
N ALA A 240 -7.22 20.45 -2.49
CA ALA A 240 -6.60 19.15 -2.28
C ALA A 240 -5.09 19.32 -2.19
N LEU A 241 -4.47 18.61 -1.25
CA LEU A 241 -3.01 18.55 -1.10
C LEU A 241 -2.43 17.31 -1.80
N LEU A 242 -1.18 17.43 -2.24
CA LEU A 242 -0.42 16.25 -2.66
C LEU A 242 -0.29 15.26 -1.50
N PRO A 243 -0.13 13.97 -1.77
CA PRO A 243 0.18 13.00 -0.73
C PRO A 243 1.46 13.39 0.02
N GLU A 244 1.52 13.06 1.31
CA GLU A 244 2.72 13.31 2.13
C GLU A 244 3.97 12.72 1.47
N GLY A 245 5.06 13.48 1.48
CA GLY A 245 6.31 13.13 0.81
C GLY A 245 6.39 13.54 -0.67
N TYR A 246 5.36 14.17 -1.22
CA TYR A 246 5.35 14.66 -2.58
C TYR A 246 5.28 16.19 -2.62
N VAL A 247 5.99 16.77 -3.58
CA VAL A 247 5.95 18.20 -3.87
C VAL A 247 5.89 18.43 -5.38
N ARG A 248 5.33 19.56 -5.77
CA ARG A 248 5.32 20.01 -7.16
C ARG A 248 6.49 20.95 -7.40
N GLU A 249 7.44 20.54 -8.22
CA GLU A 249 8.50 21.41 -8.70
C GLU A 249 8.26 21.78 -10.16
N LYS A 250 8.07 23.09 -10.43
CA LYS A 250 7.71 23.63 -11.75
C LYS A 250 6.40 23.01 -12.26
N LYS A 251 6.47 22.09 -13.23
CA LYS A 251 5.30 21.38 -13.80
C LYS A 251 5.26 19.88 -13.47
N LYS A 252 6.17 19.38 -12.62
CA LYS A 252 6.27 17.96 -12.27
C LYS A 252 6.00 17.75 -10.79
N VAL A 253 5.39 16.65 -10.47
CA VAL A 253 5.28 16.16 -9.10
C VAL A 253 6.47 15.27 -8.82
N GLU A 254 7.23 15.58 -7.79
CA GLU A 254 8.43 14.85 -7.39
C GLU A 254 8.34 14.43 -5.94
N ILE A 255 9.08 13.37 -5.57
CA ILE A 255 9.19 12.94 -4.19
C ILE A 255 10.12 13.91 -3.47
N GLU A 256 9.65 14.53 -2.39
CA GLU A 256 10.51 15.33 -1.54
C GLU A 256 11.47 14.41 -0.81
N LYS A 257 12.78 14.65 -0.95
CA LYS A 257 13.85 13.84 -0.32
C LYS A 257 13.89 13.96 1.22
N LYS A 258 13.07 14.83 1.79
CA LYS A 258 12.92 15.05 3.23
C LYS A 258 11.43 14.98 3.56
N GLU A 259 11.12 14.48 4.77
CA GLU A 259 9.77 14.55 5.31
C GLU A 259 9.22 15.98 5.24
N TRP A 260 7.93 16.12 5.02
CA TRP A 260 7.29 17.44 5.06
C TRP A 260 7.62 18.11 6.39
N LYS A 261 8.22 19.30 6.32
CA LYS A 261 8.56 20.11 7.49
C LYS A 261 7.34 20.66 8.23
N ILE A 262 6.16 20.48 7.66
CA ILE A 262 4.91 21.05 8.14
C ILE A 262 3.83 19.96 8.13
N THR A 263 3.03 19.89 9.18
CA THR A 263 1.88 18.99 9.23
C THR A 263 0.77 19.49 8.29
N GLU A 264 -0.03 18.57 7.77
CA GLU A 264 -1.15 18.87 6.87
C GLU A 264 -2.10 19.93 7.46
N SER A 265 -2.47 19.76 8.75
CA SER A 265 -3.33 20.73 9.44
C SER A 265 -2.72 22.13 9.54
N LYS A 266 -1.44 22.23 9.79
CA LYS A 266 -0.74 23.52 9.84
C LYS A 266 -0.61 24.13 8.44
N LEU A 267 -0.35 23.30 7.44
CA LEU A 267 -0.27 23.72 6.05
C LEU A 267 -1.59 24.33 5.58
N ILE A 268 -2.73 23.67 5.82
CA ILE A 268 -4.03 24.17 5.37
C ILE A 268 -4.45 25.43 6.13
N ASN A 269 -4.09 25.57 7.41
CA ASN A 269 -4.32 26.81 8.14
C ASN A 269 -3.47 27.96 7.57
N ASN A 270 -2.21 27.75 7.24
CA ASN A 270 -1.36 28.75 6.63
C ASN A 270 -1.88 29.19 5.24
N ILE A 271 -2.37 28.24 4.44
CA ILE A 271 -3.03 28.55 3.16
C ILE A 271 -4.29 29.38 3.40
N LYS A 272 -5.11 29.04 4.40
CA LYS A 272 -6.27 29.82 4.78
C LYS A 272 -5.87 31.25 5.16
N ASP A 273 -4.88 31.41 6.03
CA ASP A 273 -4.40 32.72 6.47
C ASP A 273 -3.90 33.55 5.27
N LYS A 274 -3.18 32.90 4.34
CA LYS A 274 -2.75 33.55 3.10
C LYS A 274 -3.92 34.02 2.22
N LEU A 275 -5.00 33.24 2.16
CA LEU A 275 -6.21 33.61 1.41
C LEU A 275 -6.98 34.74 2.09
N THR A 276 -6.93 34.86 3.42
CA THR A 276 -7.57 35.98 4.14
C THR A 276 -6.92 37.33 3.88
N GLU A 277 -5.73 37.38 3.28
CA GLU A 277 -5.12 38.63 2.77
C GLU A 277 -5.80 39.18 1.51
N ILE A 278 -6.72 38.43 0.90
CA ILE A 278 -7.58 38.95 -0.19
C ILE A 278 -8.68 39.80 0.46
N ASP A 279 -8.81 41.07 0.03
CA ASP A 279 -9.64 42.09 0.69
C ASP A 279 -11.09 41.69 0.99
N ASN A 280 -11.65 40.76 0.23
CA ASN A 280 -13.01 40.29 0.36
C ASN A 280 -13.17 38.96 1.12
N ILE A 281 -12.08 38.34 1.60
CA ILE A 281 -12.13 37.05 2.33
C ILE A 281 -11.92 37.31 3.83
N LYS A 282 -12.96 37.11 4.65
CA LYS A 282 -12.87 37.30 6.10
C LYS A 282 -12.44 36.00 6.82
N SER A 283 -11.72 36.16 7.92
CA SER A 283 -11.06 35.14 8.70
C SER A 283 -11.97 34.13 9.42
N SER A 284 -13.29 34.31 9.42
CA SER A 284 -14.28 33.43 10.08
C SER A 284 -14.64 32.18 9.29
N THR A 285 -13.94 31.92 8.20
CA THR A 285 -14.17 30.78 7.33
C THR A 285 -13.87 29.46 8.06
N LYS A 286 -14.88 28.63 8.25
CA LYS A 286 -14.70 27.29 8.80
C LYS A 286 -14.12 26.36 7.72
N ILE A 287 -13.11 25.59 8.09
CA ILE A 287 -12.58 24.54 7.25
C ILE A 287 -13.41 23.27 7.52
N THR A 288 -13.92 22.65 6.47
CA THR A 288 -14.54 21.32 6.52
C THR A 288 -13.72 20.37 5.67
N GLU A 289 -13.66 19.11 6.10
CA GLU A 289 -12.94 18.05 5.39
C GLU A 289 -13.95 17.12 4.72
N GLU A 290 -13.70 16.81 3.46
CA GLU A 290 -14.47 15.84 2.70
C GLU A 290 -13.52 14.90 1.95
N PHE A 291 -13.99 13.69 1.63
CA PHE A 291 -13.22 12.72 0.87
C PHE A 291 -13.86 12.50 -0.49
N PHE A 292 -13.04 12.56 -1.53
CA PHE A 292 -13.45 12.35 -2.91
C PHE A 292 -12.57 11.28 -3.56
N TYR A 293 -13.10 10.68 -4.59
CA TYR A 293 -12.35 9.81 -5.50
C TYR A 293 -11.89 10.57 -6.74
N ALA A 294 -10.80 10.13 -7.35
CA ALA A 294 -10.25 10.76 -8.56
C ALA A 294 -11.22 10.70 -9.75
N LEU A 295 -12.01 9.64 -9.83
CA LEU A 295 -13.06 9.44 -10.82
C LEU A 295 -14.36 9.00 -10.11
N PRO A 296 -15.53 9.18 -10.75
CA PRO A 296 -16.79 8.74 -10.17
C PRO A 296 -16.76 7.27 -9.76
N ASN A 297 -17.25 6.99 -8.55
CA ASN A 297 -17.25 5.65 -7.96
C ASN A 297 -18.51 4.84 -8.29
N GLU A 298 -19.47 5.46 -8.98
CA GLU A 298 -20.69 4.83 -9.46
C GLU A 298 -20.74 4.88 -10.99
N LEU A 299 -21.23 3.80 -11.60
CA LEU A 299 -21.28 3.65 -13.06
C LEU A 299 -22.10 4.74 -13.76
N GLU A 300 -23.23 5.11 -13.17
CA GLU A 300 -24.11 6.14 -13.72
C GLU A 300 -23.43 7.52 -13.76
N GLU A 301 -22.70 7.86 -12.72
CA GLU A 301 -21.95 9.12 -12.65
C GLU A 301 -20.75 9.10 -13.61
N PHE A 302 -20.08 7.95 -13.74
CA PHE A 302 -18.99 7.78 -14.70
C PHE A 302 -19.46 7.97 -16.14
N ASN A 303 -20.60 7.40 -16.49
CA ASN A 303 -21.15 7.53 -17.83
C ASN A 303 -21.52 8.98 -18.19
N LYS A 304 -21.93 9.79 -17.22
CA LYS A 304 -22.21 11.21 -17.43
C LYS A 304 -21.00 12.03 -17.88
N LEU A 305 -19.77 11.56 -17.62
CA LEU A 305 -18.55 12.23 -18.09
C LEU A 305 -18.39 12.20 -19.62
N PHE A 306 -19.13 11.34 -20.31
CA PHE A 306 -19.05 11.13 -21.76
C PHE A 306 -20.33 11.52 -22.49
N ILE A 307 -21.31 12.10 -21.80
CA ILE A 307 -22.51 12.67 -22.41
C ILE A 307 -22.20 14.12 -22.74
N ASP A 308 -22.21 14.48 -24.03
CA ASP A 308 -22.10 15.87 -24.45
C ASP A 308 -23.35 16.64 -24.00
N GLU A 309 -23.17 17.83 -23.42
CA GLU A 309 -24.29 18.71 -23.01
C GLU A 309 -25.23 19.04 -24.20
N SER A 310 -24.74 18.91 -25.45
CA SER A 310 -25.53 19.07 -26.67
C SER A 310 -26.59 17.96 -26.90
N ASP A 311 -26.42 16.80 -26.27
CA ASP A 311 -27.38 15.68 -26.41
C ASP A 311 -28.56 15.77 -25.44
N GLU A 312 -28.48 16.57 -24.37
CA GLU A 312 -29.59 16.79 -23.44
C GLU A 312 -30.72 17.65 -24.04
N GLU A 313 -30.45 18.49 -25.05
CA GLU A 313 -31.47 19.30 -25.71
C GLU A 313 -32.31 18.52 -26.73
N ASN A 314 -31.89 17.36 -27.21
CA ASN A 314 -32.58 16.53 -28.20
C ASN A 314 -33.54 15.48 -27.61
N HIS A 315 -33.66 15.40 -26.27
CA HIS A 315 -34.57 14.45 -25.61
C HIS A 315 -35.63 15.13 -24.70
N LYS A 316 -35.95 16.40 -24.99
CA LYS A 316 -37.12 17.08 -24.40
C LYS A 316 -38.27 17.23 -25.37
#